data_572a96790ff31bb704e0baf40955d97b
#
_entry.id   572a96790ff31bb704e0baf40955d97b
#
_cell.length_a   1.000
_cell.length_b   1.000
_cell.length_c   1.000
_cell.angle_alpha   90.00
_cell.angle_beta   90.00
_cell.angle_gamma   90.00
#
_symmetry.space_group_name_H-M   'P 1'
#
loop_
_entity.id
_entity.type
_entity.pdbx_description
1 polymer ?
#
loop_
_entity_poly.entity_id
_entity_poly.type
_entity_poly.pdbx_seq_one_letter_code
_entity_poly.pdbx_strand_id
1 'polypeptide(L)'
;CQAQVWDRCINTSERTKTVTDMAQRFPMPFRAAVVERAQGIGLDPAYVYGLIRQESRFIMDARSHVGASGLMQVMPATARWTARKIGLTGFTADQITDRDTNITIGTAYLKLALDDFAGSMPMAAAAYNAGPGRPRSWRNGPVLDAAIWAENVPFAETRDYVKKVLANTTNYAAMLTGQPQSLKARLGTVGPRDAAAPEVNNDLP
;
A
#
# COMPACT_ATOMS: atom_id res chain seq x y z
N CYS A 1 -16.84 15.18 5.20
CA CYS A 1 -16.53 13.90 5.87
C CYS A 1 -17.70 13.36 6.72
N GLN A 2 -18.57 14.22 7.23
CA GLN A 2 -19.72 13.79 8.06
C GLN A 2 -20.64 12.76 7.37
N ALA A 3 -20.83 12.88 6.06
CA ALA A 3 -21.61 11.93 5.26
C ALA A 3 -20.87 10.62 4.94
N GLN A 4 -19.64 10.44 5.42
CA GLN A 4 -18.79 9.26 5.19
C GLN A 4 -18.55 8.92 3.71
N VAL A 5 -18.68 9.88 2.81
CA VAL A 5 -18.31 9.76 1.40
C VAL A 5 -16.83 10.19 1.26
N TRP A 6 -15.94 9.26 1.57
CA TRP A 6 -14.54 9.54 1.85
C TRP A 6 -13.75 10.09 0.65
N ASP A 7 -13.99 9.56 -0.55
CA ASP A 7 -13.38 10.07 -1.78
C ASP A 7 -13.74 11.54 -2.03
N ARG A 8 -15.00 11.92 -1.78
CA ARG A 8 -15.47 13.31 -1.91
C ARG A 8 -14.85 14.21 -0.85
N CYS A 9 -14.73 13.70 0.39
CA CYS A 9 -14.08 14.40 1.47
C CYS A 9 -12.62 14.73 1.09
N ILE A 10 -11.86 13.74 0.64
CA ILE A 10 -10.48 13.90 0.19
C ILE A 10 -10.39 14.89 -0.98
N ASN A 11 -11.17 14.64 -2.03
CA ASN A 11 -11.14 15.45 -3.26
C ASN A 11 -11.47 16.92 -2.99
N THR A 12 -12.43 17.18 -2.10
CA THR A 12 -12.79 18.55 -1.72
C THR A 12 -11.70 19.20 -0.90
N SER A 13 -11.14 18.49 0.09
CA SER A 13 -10.04 18.98 0.91
C SER A 13 -8.77 19.29 0.10
N GLU A 14 -8.48 18.50 -0.94
CA GLU A 14 -7.33 18.75 -1.82
C GLU A 14 -7.45 20.04 -2.64
N ARG A 15 -8.67 20.55 -2.83
CA ARG A 15 -8.91 21.82 -3.55
C ARG A 15 -8.71 23.05 -2.66
N THR A 16 -8.75 22.91 -1.33
CA THR A 16 -8.49 24.04 -0.43
C THR A 16 -7.00 24.34 -0.40
N LYS A 17 -6.63 25.59 -0.75
CA LYS A 17 -5.23 26.00 -0.85
C LYS A 17 -4.76 26.82 0.35
N THR A 18 -5.67 27.50 1.02
CA THR A 18 -5.35 28.45 2.10
C THR A 18 -5.28 27.79 3.48
N VAL A 19 -6.10 26.77 3.71
CA VAL A 19 -6.12 26.01 4.96
C VAL A 19 -6.14 24.53 4.65
N THR A 20 -5.22 23.78 5.23
CA THR A 20 -5.18 22.32 5.12
C THR A 20 -5.74 21.68 6.37
N ASP A 21 -6.93 21.09 6.26
CA ASP A 21 -7.47 20.22 7.29
C ASP A 21 -6.96 18.79 7.05
N MET A 22 -6.02 18.36 7.88
CA MET A 22 -5.39 17.06 7.75
C MET A 22 -6.39 15.91 7.99
N ALA A 23 -7.36 16.08 8.89
CA ALA A 23 -8.35 15.05 9.17
C ALA A 23 -9.30 14.81 7.99
N GLN A 24 -9.58 15.84 7.20
CA GLN A 24 -10.36 15.73 5.97
C GLN A 24 -9.53 15.21 4.78
N ARG A 25 -8.27 15.62 4.71
CA ARG A 25 -7.35 15.23 3.61
C ARG A 25 -6.85 13.80 3.74
N PHE A 26 -6.70 13.34 4.99
CA PHE A 26 -6.24 12.00 5.35
C PHE A 26 -7.20 11.34 6.35
N PRO A 27 -8.46 11.10 5.95
CA PRO A 27 -9.42 10.44 6.83
C PRO A 27 -8.95 9.02 7.17
N MET A 28 -9.31 8.54 8.35
CA MET A 28 -8.99 7.20 8.82
C MET A 28 -10.27 6.40 9.12
N PRO A 29 -11.08 6.10 8.09
CA PRO A 29 -12.24 5.23 8.29
C PRO A 29 -11.80 3.82 8.64
N PHE A 30 -12.70 3.06 9.24
CA PHE A 30 -12.48 1.65 9.60
C PHE A 30 -11.26 1.43 10.51
N ARG A 31 -10.96 2.39 11.39
CA ARG A 31 -9.68 2.46 12.11
C ARG A 31 -9.38 1.18 12.89
N ALA A 32 -10.36 0.65 13.62
CA ALA A 32 -10.16 -0.60 14.37
C ALA A 32 -9.74 -1.74 13.44
N ALA A 33 -10.50 -1.99 12.37
CA ALA A 33 -10.22 -3.06 11.42
C ALA A 33 -8.83 -2.93 10.76
N VAL A 34 -8.44 -1.73 10.33
CA VAL A 34 -7.14 -1.50 9.69
C VAL A 34 -5.99 -1.65 10.68
N VAL A 35 -6.09 -1.01 11.85
CA VAL A 35 -5.00 -1.00 12.84
C VAL A 35 -4.80 -2.38 13.45
N GLU A 36 -5.86 -3.03 13.91
CA GLU A 36 -5.77 -4.37 14.52
C GLU A 36 -5.22 -5.39 13.51
N ARG A 37 -5.74 -5.36 12.28
CA ARG A 37 -5.25 -6.28 11.23
C ARG A 37 -3.78 -6.04 10.91
N ALA A 38 -3.37 -4.79 10.70
CA ALA A 38 -1.99 -4.45 10.36
C ALA A 38 -1.03 -4.84 11.48
N GLN A 39 -1.33 -4.46 12.73
CA GLN A 39 -0.51 -4.79 13.89
C GLN A 39 -0.43 -6.30 14.13
N GLY A 40 -1.52 -7.03 13.94
CA GLY A 40 -1.58 -8.48 14.10
C GLY A 40 -0.67 -9.26 13.16
N ILE A 41 -0.26 -8.69 12.04
CA ILE A 41 0.66 -9.29 11.07
C ILE A 41 2.02 -8.56 10.99
N GLY A 42 2.30 -7.64 11.90
CA GLY A 42 3.55 -6.88 11.92
C GLY A 42 3.70 -5.90 10.74
N LEU A 43 2.61 -5.31 10.28
CA LEU A 43 2.57 -4.30 9.22
C LEU A 43 2.25 -2.93 9.83
N ASP A 44 2.92 -1.88 9.33
CA ASP A 44 2.65 -0.51 9.77
C ASP A 44 1.24 -0.06 9.30
N PRO A 45 0.32 0.29 10.22
CA PRO A 45 -1.00 0.78 9.85
C PRO A 45 -0.96 2.02 8.95
N ALA A 46 0.05 2.89 9.11
CA ALA A 46 0.22 4.06 8.27
C ALA A 46 0.47 3.68 6.80
N TYR A 47 1.21 2.61 6.58
CA TYR A 47 1.48 2.09 5.24
C TYR A 47 0.21 1.53 4.59
N VAL A 48 -0.61 0.82 5.36
CA VAL A 48 -1.91 0.32 4.89
C VAL A 48 -2.83 1.48 4.49
N TYR A 49 -2.96 2.49 5.34
CA TYR A 49 -3.76 3.69 5.04
C TYR A 49 -3.25 4.44 3.81
N GLY A 50 -1.93 4.60 3.71
CA GLY A 50 -1.29 5.25 2.57
C GLY A 50 -1.63 4.57 1.25
N LEU A 51 -1.64 3.24 1.25
CA LEU A 51 -1.98 2.42 0.09
C LEU A 51 -3.49 2.49 -0.22
N ILE A 52 -4.38 2.27 0.75
CA ILE A 52 -5.84 2.35 0.53
C ILE A 52 -6.23 3.72 -0.03
N ARG A 53 -5.65 4.80 0.50
CA ARG A 53 -5.93 6.15 -0.01
C ARG A 53 -5.53 6.29 -1.48
N GLN A 54 -4.42 5.69 -1.89
CA GLN A 54 -3.97 5.73 -3.28
C GLN A 54 -4.82 4.83 -4.17
N GLU A 55 -5.23 3.66 -3.70
CA GLU A 55 -5.96 2.67 -4.49
C GLU A 55 -7.41 3.05 -4.73
N SER A 56 -8.15 3.43 -3.70
CA SER A 56 -9.59 3.59 -3.79
C SER A 56 -10.15 4.88 -3.20
N ARG A 57 -9.34 5.65 -2.47
CA ARG A 57 -9.83 6.74 -1.60
C ARG A 57 -10.97 6.28 -0.68
N PHE A 58 -10.86 5.04 -0.19
CA PHE A 58 -11.83 4.39 0.71
C PHE A 58 -13.19 4.07 0.10
N ILE A 59 -13.30 3.94 -1.23
CA ILE A 59 -14.49 3.41 -1.89
C ILE A 59 -14.46 1.89 -1.75
N MET A 60 -15.41 1.33 -0.99
CA MET A 60 -15.41 -0.11 -0.67
C MET A 60 -15.65 -1.01 -1.88
N ASP A 61 -16.50 -0.58 -2.80
CA ASP A 61 -16.88 -1.31 -4.01
C ASP A 61 -16.15 -0.83 -5.27
N ALA A 62 -15.03 -0.10 -5.08
CA ALA A 62 -14.22 0.37 -6.20
C ALA A 62 -13.80 -0.80 -7.10
N ARG A 63 -13.92 -0.58 -8.41
CA ARG A 63 -13.48 -1.54 -9.43
C ARG A 63 -12.71 -0.81 -10.52
N SER A 64 -11.55 -1.33 -10.85
CA SER A 64 -10.78 -0.85 -11.98
C SER A 64 -11.25 -1.53 -13.28
N HIS A 65 -10.90 -0.93 -14.41
CA HIS A 65 -11.20 -1.50 -15.73
C HIS A 65 -10.50 -2.84 -16.00
N VAL A 66 -9.43 -3.14 -15.25
CA VAL A 66 -8.68 -4.41 -15.34
C VAL A 66 -9.10 -5.43 -14.26
N GLY A 67 -10.11 -5.10 -13.44
CA GLY A 67 -10.73 -6.04 -12.51
C GLY A 67 -10.17 -5.98 -11.08
N ALA A 68 -9.28 -5.06 -10.75
CA ALA A 68 -8.89 -4.82 -9.36
C ALA A 68 -10.09 -4.33 -8.56
N SER A 69 -10.27 -4.80 -7.32
CA SER A 69 -11.51 -4.60 -6.59
C SER A 69 -11.30 -4.26 -5.12
N GLY A 70 -12.20 -3.44 -4.60
CA GLY A 70 -12.32 -3.10 -3.19
C GLY A 70 -11.36 -2.01 -2.72
N LEU A 71 -11.31 -1.82 -1.40
CA LEU A 71 -10.50 -0.78 -0.74
C LEU A 71 -9.03 -0.79 -1.16
N MET A 72 -8.44 -1.97 -1.26
CA MET A 72 -7.02 -2.17 -1.59
C MET A 72 -6.79 -2.59 -3.04
N GLN A 73 -7.81 -2.54 -3.90
CA GLN A 73 -7.74 -2.83 -5.33
C GLN A 73 -6.98 -4.13 -5.66
N VAL A 74 -7.42 -5.23 -5.05
CA VAL A 74 -6.78 -6.54 -5.24
C VAL A 74 -7.28 -7.19 -6.53
N MET A 75 -6.34 -7.69 -7.34
CA MET A 75 -6.66 -8.46 -8.54
C MET A 75 -7.25 -9.83 -8.17
N PRO A 76 -8.21 -10.37 -8.93
CA PRO A 76 -8.86 -11.65 -8.62
C PRO A 76 -7.89 -12.83 -8.44
N ALA A 77 -6.87 -12.92 -9.28
CA ALA A 77 -5.84 -13.95 -9.18
C ALA A 77 -5.01 -13.82 -7.90
N THR A 78 -4.58 -12.59 -7.58
CA THR A 78 -3.84 -12.26 -6.35
C THR A 78 -4.69 -12.54 -5.12
N ALA A 79 -5.98 -12.21 -5.15
CA ALA A 79 -6.88 -12.49 -4.03
C ALA A 79 -6.99 -13.99 -3.74
N ARG A 80 -7.21 -14.80 -4.77
CA ARG A 80 -7.28 -16.28 -4.62
C ARG A 80 -5.96 -16.86 -4.12
N TRP A 81 -4.84 -16.40 -4.68
CA TRP A 81 -3.53 -16.86 -4.26
C TRP A 81 -3.26 -16.50 -2.79
N THR A 82 -3.49 -15.24 -2.42
CA THR A 82 -3.27 -14.76 -1.06
C THR A 82 -4.17 -15.47 -0.05
N ALA A 83 -5.47 -15.64 -0.38
CA ALA A 83 -6.41 -16.36 0.48
C ALA A 83 -5.92 -17.78 0.78
N ARG A 84 -5.44 -18.52 -0.22
CA ARG A 84 -4.83 -19.84 -0.01
C ARG A 84 -3.58 -19.77 0.86
N LYS A 85 -2.71 -18.78 0.60
CA LYS A 85 -1.43 -18.64 1.31
C LYS A 85 -1.62 -18.37 2.80
N ILE A 86 -2.66 -17.63 3.19
CA ILE A 86 -2.97 -17.31 4.59
C ILE A 86 -3.99 -18.27 5.23
N GLY A 87 -4.40 -19.32 4.53
CA GLY A 87 -5.35 -20.30 5.05
C GLY A 87 -6.79 -19.75 5.21
N LEU A 88 -7.16 -18.74 4.43
CA LEU A 88 -8.53 -18.21 4.41
C LEU A 88 -9.43 -19.17 3.62
N THR A 89 -9.92 -20.19 4.30
CA THR A 89 -10.81 -21.22 3.72
C THR A 89 -12.19 -20.63 3.44
N GLY A 90 -12.79 -21.05 2.32
CA GLY A 90 -14.13 -20.58 1.94
C GLY A 90 -14.18 -19.22 1.27
N PHE A 91 -13.04 -18.59 0.99
CA PHE A 91 -13.02 -17.34 0.20
C PHE A 91 -13.56 -17.58 -1.20
N THR A 92 -14.53 -16.75 -1.60
CA THR A 92 -15.07 -16.67 -2.96
C THR A 92 -14.87 -15.28 -3.54
N ALA A 93 -14.80 -15.20 -4.89
CA ALA A 93 -14.42 -13.95 -5.57
C ALA A 93 -15.40 -12.78 -5.36
N ASP A 94 -16.67 -13.08 -5.08
CA ASP A 94 -17.70 -12.08 -4.79
C ASP A 94 -17.49 -11.36 -3.45
N GLN A 95 -16.76 -11.99 -2.51
CA GLN A 95 -16.44 -11.41 -1.20
C GLN A 95 -15.33 -10.35 -1.26
N ILE A 96 -14.67 -10.15 -2.42
CA ILE A 96 -13.51 -9.27 -2.51
C ILE A 96 -13.83 -7.78 -2.24
N THR A 97 -15.07 -7.37 -2.37
CA THR A 97 -15.53 -6.01 -2.04
C THR A 97 -16.08 -5.88 -0.62
N ASP A 98 -16.18 -6.99 0.11
CA ASP A 98 -16.42 -6.94 1.56
C ASP A 98 -15.24 -6.25 2.26
N ARG A 99 -15.54 -5.33 3.17
CA ARG A 99 -14.54 -4.52 3.85
C ARG A 99 -13.45 -5.35 4.53
N ASP A 100 -13.86 -6.26 5.38
CA ASP A 100 -12.94 -6.99 6.24
C ASP A 100 -12.16 -8.05 5.44
N THR A 101 -12.82 -8.67 4.48
CA THR A 101 -12.19 -9.60 3.53
C THR A 101 -11.13 -8.90 2.68
N ASN A 102 -11.45 -7.73 2.13
CA ASN A 102 -10.51 -6.95 1.31
C ASN A 102 -9.29 -6.49 2.11
N ILE A 103 -9.51 -5.94 3.33
CA ILE A 103 -8.42 -5.55 4.22
C ILE A 103 -7.58 -6.77 4.61
N THR A 104 -8.19 -7.90 4.91
CA THR A 104 -7.47 -9.14 5.27
C THR A 104 -6.56 -9.61 4.15
N ILE A 105 -7.08 -9.72 2.94
CA ILE A 105 -6.33 -10.19 1.77
C ILE A 105 -5.29 -9.15 1.33
N GLY A 106 -5.69 -7.90 1.19
CA GLY A 106 -4.81 -6.83 0.70
C GLY A 106 -3.62 -6.58 1.64
N THR A 107 -3.85 -6.54 2.95
CA THR A 107 -2.76 -6.38 3.93
C THR A 107 -1.84 -7.58 3.96
N ALA A 108 -2.38 -8.80 3.84
CA ALA A 108 -1.56 -10.00 3.77
C ALA A 108 -0.66 -10.02 2.53
N TYR A 109 -1.19 -9.67 1.37
CA TYR A 109 -0.38 -9.55 0.15
C TYR A 109 0.70 -8.47 0.27
N LEU A 110 0.35 -7.29 0.80
CA LEU A 110 1.31 -6.21 1.04
C LEU A 110 2.43 -6.64 2.00
N LYS A 111 2.08 -7.38 3.06
CA LYS A 111 3.07 -7.92 4.01
C LYS A 111 4.00 -8.93 3.36
N LEU A 112 3.45 -9.86 2.57
CA LEU A 112 4.25 -10.84 1.83
C LEU A 112 5.21 -10.14 0.84
N ALA A 113 4.75 -9.11 0.14
CA ALA A 113 5.61 -8.30 -0.72
C ALA A 113 6.68 -7.55 0.09
N LEU A 114 6.32 -6.95 1.22
CA LEU A 114 7.27 -6.25 2.08
C LEU A 114 8.37 -7.18 2.61
N ASP A 115 8.01 -8.40 3.00
CA ASP A 115 8.97 -9.41 3.47
C ASP A 115 9.89 -9.88 2.35
N ASP A 116 9.36 -10.11 1.13
CA ASP A 116 10.16 -10.48 -0.05
C ASP A 116 11.22 -9.42 -0.41
N PHE A 117 10.90 -8.16 -0.14
CA PHE A 117 11.81 -7.03 -0.36
C PHE A 117 12.54 -6.56 0.92
N ALA A 118 12.69 -7.44 1.91
CA ALA A 118 13.45 -7.19 3.14
C ALA A 118 13.03 -5.91 3.87
N GLY A 119 11.74 -5.61 3.90
CA GLY A 119 11.16 -4.44 4.58
C GLY A 119 11.23 -3.13 3.78
N SER A 120 11.64 -3.16 2.52
CA SER A 120 11.66 -1.97 1.66
C SER A 120 10.25 -1.55 1.24
N MET A 121 9.71 -0.52 1.89
CA MET A 121 8.38 0.03 1.54
C MET A 121 8.29 0.51 0.08
N PRO A 122 9.29 1.23 -0.47
CA PRO A 122 9.23 1.64 -1.88
C PRO A 122 9.14 0.47 -2.84
N MET A 123 9.93 -0.58 -2.61
CA MET A 123 9.91 -1.76 -3.47
C MET A 123 8.62 -2.57 -3.33
N ALA A 124 8.11 -2.73 -2.11
CA ALA A 124 6.83 -3.40 -1.88
C ALA A 124 5.66 -2.64 -2.51
N ALA A 125 5.66 -1.31 -2.45
CA ALA A 125 4.66 -0.47 -3.14
C ALA A 125 4.74 -0.64 -4.67
N ALA A 126 5.96 -0.65 -5.22
CA ALA A 126 6.16 -0.91 -6.65
C ALA A 126 5.67 -2.32 -7.05
N ALA A 127 5.94 -3.32 -6.21
CA ALA A 127 5.47 -4.69 -6.43
C ALA A 127 3.94 -4.79 -6.39
N TYR A 128 3.32 -4.09 -5.45
CA TYR A 128 1.87 -4.06 -5.34
C TYR A 128 1.18 -3.51 -6.58
N ASN A 129 1.72 -2.43 -7.16
CA ASN A 129 1.19 -1.79 -8.36
C ASN A 129 1.56 -2.52 -9.66
N ALA A 130 2.81 -2.99 -9.78
CA ALA A 130 3.38 -3.43 -11.05
C ALA A 130 3.74 -4.93 -11.09
N GLY A 131 3.49 -5.67 -10.02
CA GLY A 131 3.97 -7.03 -9.83
C GLY A 131 5.43 -7.11 -9.35
N PRO A 132 5.82 -8.15 -8.61
CA PRO A 132 7.10 -8.22 -7.91
C PRO A 132 8.30 -8.38 -8.85
N GLY A 133 8.12 -8.93 -10.03
CA GLY A 133 9.20 -9.13 -11.00
C GLY A 133 9.87 -7.82 -11.44
N ARG A 134 9.07 -6.75 -11.59
CA ARG A 134 9.57 -5.45 -12.04
C ARG A 134 10.49 -4.76 -11.03
N PRO A 135 10.11 -4.51 -9.77
CA PRO A 135 11.03 -3.92 -8.81
C PRO A 135 12.26 -4.80 -8.54
N ARG A 136 12.15 -6.13 -8.65
CA ARG A 136 13.33 -7.01 -8.58
C ARG A 136 14.35 -6.69 -9.68
N SER A 137 13.93 -6.41 -10.91
CA SER A 137 14.82 -6.01 -12.00
C SER A 137 15.30 -4.56 -11.85
N TRP A 138 14.47 -3.66 -11.32
CA TRP A 138 14.80 -2.24 -11.18
C TRP A 138 15.76 -1.91 -10.03
N ARG A 139 16.01 -2.87 -9.14
CA ARG A 139 16.98 -2.69 -8.04
C ARG A 139 18.43 -2.99 -8.42
N ASN A 140 18.66 -3.52 -9.63
CA ASN A 140 19.97 -3.95 -10.09
C ASN A 140 20.78 -2.74 -10.58
N GLY A 141 21.48 -2.07 -9.68
CA GLY A 141 22.25 -0.87 -9.95
C GLY A 141 23.00 -0.43 -8.69
N PRO A 142 23.51 0.81 -8.65
CA PRO A 142 24.12 1.32 -7.43
C PRO A 142 23.10 1.40 -6.30
N VAL A 143 23.58 1.34 -5.06
CA VAL A 143 22.74 1.63 -3.89
C VAL A 143 22.34 3.10 -3.94
N LEU A 144 21.04 3.37 -3.95
CA LEU A 144 20.46 4.71 -3.99
C LEU A 144 19.65 4.99 -2.73
N ASP A 145 19.59 6.25 -2.34
CA ASP A 145 18.52 6.74 -1.46
C ASP A 145 17.17 6.33 -2.08
N ALA A 146 16.26 5.82 -1.27
CA ALA A 146 15.00 5.27 -1.78
C ALA A 146 14.13 6.31 -2.50
N ALA A 147 14.24 7.59 -2.13
CA ALA A 147 13.55 8.67 -2.85
C ALA A 147 14.15 8.84 -4.26
N ILE A 148 15.48 8.75 -4.39
CA ILE A 148 16.16 8.80 -5.70
C ILE A 148 15.78 7.56 -6.53
N TRP A 149 15.76 6.38 -5.91
CA TRP A 149 15.32 5.17 -6.61
C TRP A 149 13.89 5.30 -7.14
N ALA A 150 12.97 5.83 -6.31
CA ALA A 150 11.58 6.01 -6.70
C ALA A 150 11.41 6.95 -7.90
N GLU A 151 12.23 8.02 -8.00
CA GLU A 151 12.26 8.92 -9.16
C GLU A 151 12.78 8.25 -10.43
N ASN A 152 13.58 7.20 -10.30
CA ASN A 152 14.15 6.45 -11.41
C ASN A 152 13.34 5.21 -11.80
N VAL A 153 12.19 4.94 -11.17
CA VAL A 153 11.30 3.86 -11.58
C VAL A 153 10.87 4.08 -13.03
N PRO A 154 11.12 3.11 -13.94
CA PRO A 154 10.93 3.33 -15.37
C PRO A 154 9.48 3.59 -15.78
N PHE A 155 8.53 2.95 -15.11
CA PHE A 155 7.11 3.11 -15.39
C PHE A 155 6.55 4.36 -14.72
N ALA A 156 6.08 5.32 -15.51
CA ALA A 156 5.56 6.59 -15.00
C ALA A 156 4.41 6.40 -14.01
N GLU A 157 3.48 5.47 -14.28
CA GLU A 157 2.38 5.14 -13.38
C GLU A 157 2.89 4.61 -12.03
N THR A 158 3.79 3.63 -12.06
CA THR A 158 4.34 3.03 -10.84
C THR A 158 5.22 4.01 -10.07
N ARG A 159 5.98 4.83 -10.77
CA ARG A 159 6.78 5.92 -10.16
C ARG A 159 5.89 6.89 -9.37
N ASP A 160 4.83 7.37 -9.98
CA ASP A 160 3.86 8.27 -9.34
C ASP A 160 3.14 7.57 -8.17
N TYR A 161 2.75 6.31 -8.36
CA TYR A 161 2.14 5.49 -7.34
C TYR A 161 3.02 5.34 -6.09
N VAL A 162 4.26 4.92 -6.25
CA VAL A 162 5.22 4.74 -5.14
C VAL A 162 5.38 6.04 -4.36
N LYS A 163 5.61 7.16 -5.06
CA LYS A 163 5.76 8.48 -4.43
C LYS A 163 4.53 8.87 -3.61
N LYS A 164 3.34 8.67 -4.16
CA LYS A 164 2.07 9.00 -3.50
C LYS A 164 1.79 8.09 -2.29
N VAL A 165 1.99 6.79 -2.42
CA VAL A 165 1.82 5.86 -1.30
C VAL A 165 2.74 6.24 -0.14
N LEU A 166 4.00 6.53 -0.40
CA LEU A 166 4.98 6.86 0.65
C LEU A 166 4.72 8.23 1.28
N ALA A 167 4.34 9.22 0.49
CA ALA A 167 3.92 10.53 1.02
C ALA A 167 2.67 10.39 1.90
N ASN A 168 1.67 9.64 1.45
CA ASN A 168 0.47 9.34 2.24
C ASN A 168 0.84 8.63 3.54
N THR A 169 1.70 7.61 3.47
CA THR A 169 2.16 6.84 4.64
C THR A 169 2.78 7.76 5.69
N THR A 170 3.62 8.70 5.29
CA THR A 170 4.25 9.65 6.20
C THR A 170 3.23 10.55 6.90
N ASN A 171 2.24 11.04 6.17
CA ASN A 171 1.15 11.83 6.74
C ASN A 171 0.30 11.00 7.71
N TYR A 172 -0.08 9.79 7.34
CA TYR A 172 -0.83 8.91 8.25
C TYR A 172 -0.03 8.52 9.50
N ALA A 173 1.27 8.29 9.37
CA ALA A 173 2.13 8.02 10.52
C ALA A 173 2.17 9.21 11.50
N ALA A 174 2.26 10.43 10.97
CA ALA A 174 2.19 11.63 11.82
C ALA A 174 0.84 11.74 12.53
N MET A 175 -0.26 11.46 11.85
CA MET A 175 -1.60 11.51 12.44
C MET A 175 -1.86 10.39 13.46
N LEU A 176 -1.34 9.18 13.21
CA LEU A 176 -1.50 8.05 14.13
C LEU A 176 -0.67 8.19 15.40
N THR A 177 0.52 8.79 15.31
CA THR A 177 1.44 8.95 16.43
C THR A 177 1.33 10.32 17.12
N GLY A 178 0.71 11.31 16.47
CA GLY A 178 0.69 12.70 16.94
C GLY A 178 2.04 13.39 16.85
N GLN A 179 3.03 12.80 16.15
CA GLN A 179 4.41 13.32 16.06
C GLN A 179 4.80 13.49 14.58
N PRO A 180 5.55 14.57 14.25
CA PRO A 180 6.11 14.72 12.92
C PRO A 180 6.94 13.51 12.52
N GLN A 181 6.83 13.12 11.24
CA GLN A 181 7.52 11.96 10.67
C GLN A 181 8.43 12.39 9.53
N SER A 182 9.62 11.80 9.47
CA SER A 182 10.56 12.01 8.36
C SER A 182 10.33 10.94 7.29
N LEU A 183 9.98 11.35 6.09
CA LEU A 183 9.90 10.46 4.93
C LEU A 183 11.26 9.80 4.67
N LYS A 184 12.35 10.56 4.68
CA LYS A 184 13.70 10.04 4.44
C LYS A 184 14.10 8.96 5.44
N ALA A 185 13.85 9.18 6.73
CA ALA A 185 14.19 8.20 7.77
C ALA A 185 13.40 6.88 7.61
N ARG A 186 12.18 6.96 7.05
CA ARG A 186 11.30 5.81 6.84
C ARG A 186 11.68 4.98 5.63
N LEU A 187 12.26 5.58 4.60
CA LEU A 187 12.45 4.94 3.30
C LEU A 187 13.74 4.13 3.18
N GLY A 188 14.83 4.55 3.83
CA GLY A 188 16.14 3.92 3.71
C GLY A 188 16.73 4.00 2.30
N THR A 189 17.38 2.92 1.88
CA THR A 189 18.04 2.80 0.58
C THR A 189 17.51 1.61 -0.21
N VAL A 190 17.67 1.66 -1.52
CA VAL A 190 17.38 0.55 -2.44
C VAL A 190 18.64 0.24 -3.25
N GLY A 191 18.99 -1.04 -3.34
CA GLY A 191 20.15 -1.52 -4.08
C GLY A 191 20.00 -2.98 -4.45
N PRO A 192 21.05 -3.59 -5.04
CA PRO A 192 21.09 -5.00 -5.36
C PRO A 192 20.73 -5.87 -4.15
N ARG A 193 20.12 -7.01 -4.42
CA ARG A 193 19.78 -7.96 -3.36
C ARG A 193 21.05 -8.44 -2.67
N ASP A 194 21.04 -8.47 -1.35
CA ASP A 194 22.10 -9.10 -0.58
C ASP A 194 22.12 -10.61 -0.88
N ALA A 195 23.31 -11.14 -1.15
CA ALA A 195 23.50 -12.58 -1.39
C ALA A 195 23.11 -13.45 -0.18
N ALA A 196 23.18 -12.90 1.03
CA ALA A 196 22.77 -13.55 2.27
C ALA A 196 21.25 -13.42 2.58
N ALA A 197 20.51 -12.64 1.79
CA ALA A 197 19.07 -12.48 1.99
C ALA A 197 18.32 -13.80 1.71
N PRO A 198 17.18 -14.05 2.39
CA PRO A 198 16.33 -15.21 2.12
C PRO A 198 15.99 -15.34 0.63
N GLU A 199 15.75 -16.55 0.16
CA GLU A 199 15.36 -16.77 -1.23
C GLU A 199 14.12 -15.94 -1.63
N VAL A 200 14.12 -15.53 -2.89
CA VAL A 200 13.01 -14.77 -3.47
C VAL A 200 11.76 -15.65 -3.48
N ASN A 201 10.64 -15.11 -3.05
CA ASN A 201 9.36 -15.80 -3.17
C ASN A 201 8.88 -15.78 -4.64
N ASN A 202 9.28 -16.79 -5.40
CA ASN A 202 8.93 -16.90 -6.82
C ASN A 202 7.43 -17.14 -7.06
N ASP A 203 6.68 -17.55 -6.02
CA ASP A 203 5.25 -17.77 -6.11
C ASP A 203 4.43 -16.47 -5.92
N LEU A 204 5.05 -15.37 -5.54
CA LEU A 204 4.38 -14.09 -5.35
C LEU A 204 3.86 -13.57 -6.71
N PRO A 205 2.54 -13.40 -6.88
CA PRO A 205 1.93 -13.02 -8.17
C PRO A 205 2.18 -11.56 -8.56
#